data_1978a741577ca10f34383aaf16929a1b
#
_entry.id   1978a741577ca10f34383aaf16929a1b
#
_cell.length_a   1.000
_cell.length_b   1.000
_cell.length_c   1.000
_cell.angle_alpha   90.00
_cell.angle_beta   90.00
_cell.angle_gamma   90.00
#
_symmetry.space_group_name_H-M   'P 1'
#
loop_
_entity.id
_entity.type
_entity.pdbx_description
1 polymer ?
#
loop_
_entity_poly.entity_id
_entity_poly.type
_entity_poly.pdbx_seq_one_letter_code
_entity_poly.pdbx_strand_id
1 'polypeptide(L)'
;MTRRLIGALAIITTLLLSGCGNDYGVDQYGQKVAAERLDKQWLVINYWAEWCGPCRTEIPELNALAEQLKGQNVGVFGVNFDNVQGEELKAASDKLGIKFTVLAQNPDGIFEIPRSEALPVTYIIDDKGKVREQLMGEQTAEGVLAKLKALKG
;
A
#
# COMPACT_ATOMS: atom_id res chain seq x y z
N MET A 1 -7.12 -51.30 -48.73
CA MET A 1 -6.21 -50.12 -48.46
C MET A 1 -6.87 -49.23 -47.44
N THR A 2 -6.56 -49.40 -46.20
CA THR A 2 -7.16 -48.66 -45.06
C THR A 2 -6.12 -47.70 -44.48
N ARG A 3 -6.26 -46.39 -44.79
CA ARG A 3 -5.41 -45.34 -44.22
C ARG A 3 -5.96 -44.96 -42.82
N ARG A 4 -5.19 -45.33 -41.81
CA ARG A 4 -5.43 -44.89 -40.43
C ARG A 4 -4.93 -43.45 -40.27
N LEU A 5 -5.84 -42.52 -40.00
CA LEU A 5 -5.55 -41.17 -39.56
C LEU A 5 -5.29 -41.18 -38.05
N ILE A 6 -4.06 -40.97 -37.67
CA ILE A 6 -3.65 -40.79 -36.26
C ILE A 6 -3.82 -39.29 -35.96
N GLY A 7 -4.87 -38.97 -35.23
CA GLY A 7 -5.07 -37.61 -34.69
C GLY A 7 -4.13 -37.38 -33.53
N ALA A 8 -3.18 -36.46 -33.69
CA ALA A 8 -2.35 -36.00 -32.61
C ALA A 8 -3.14 -35.01 -31.74
N LEU A 9 -3.51 -35.46 -30.53
CA LEU A 9 -4.14 -34.61 -29.51
C LEU A 9 -3.03 -33.75 -28.83
N ALA A 10 -2.93 -32.49 -29.23
CA ALA A 10 -2.03 -31.53 -28.60
C ALA A 10 -2.60 -31.11 -27.23
N ILE A 11 -2.03 -31.65 -26.17
CA ILE A 11 -2.32 -31.22 -24.79
C ILE A 11 -1.62 -29.87 -24.55
N ILE A 12 -2.40 -28.80 -24.63
CA ILE A 12 -1.94 -27.46 -24.24
C ILE A 12 -1.90 -27.41 -22.70
N THR A 13 -0.72 -27.64 -22.14
CA THR A 13 -0.48 -27.46 -20.70
C THR A 13 -0.38 -25.95 -20.42
N THR A 14 -1.48 -25.35 -19.98
CA THR A 14 -1.49 -23.99 -19.44
C THR A 14 -0.69 -23.97 -18.14
N LEU A 15 0.56 -23.51 -18.18
CA LEU A 15 1.32 -23.16 -16.98
C LEU A 15 0.60 -21.98 -16.31
N LEU A 16 -0.09 -22.25 -15.20
CA LEU A 16 -0.52 -21.22 -14.27
C LEU A 16 0.74 -20.70 -13.58
N LEU A 17 1.26 -19.57 -14.03
CA LEU A 17 2.24 -18.80 -13.29
C LEU A 17 1.52 -18.23 -12.06
N SER A 18 1.53 -18.98 -10.97
CA SER A 18 1.21 -18.44 -9.65
C SER A 18 2.30 -17.43 -9.33
N GLY A 19 2.00 -16.15 -9.53
CA GLY A 19 2.89 -15.07 -9.12
C GLY A 19 3.11 -15.15 -7.61
N CYS A 20 4.35 -15.39 -7.16
CA CYS A 20 4.74 -15.26 -5.76
C CYS A 20 4.80 -13.77 -5.42
N GLY A 21 3.65 -13.15 -5.14
CA GLY A 21 3.57 -11.83 -4.54
C GLY A 21 3.49 -11.93 -3.02
N ASN A 22 3.82 -10.85 -2.32
CA ASN A 22 3.62 -10.76 -0.88
C ASN A 22 2.12 -10.78 -0.55
N ASP A 23 1.77 -11.28 0.64
CA ASP A 23 0.41 -11.18 1.16
C ASP A 23 0.30 -9.96 2.08
N TYR A 24 -0.45 -8.97 1.65
CA TYR A 24 -0.70 -7.74 2.40
C TYR A 24 -2.02 -7.76 3.18
N GLY A 25 -2.68 -8.93 3.25
CA GLY A 25 -3.93 -9.11 3.97
C GLY A 25 -5.11 -8.37 3.33
N VAL A 26 -5.90 -7.72 4.18
CA VAL A 26 -7.11 -6.98 3.79
C VAL A 26 -7.00 -5.50 4.12
N ASP A 27 -7.84 -4.70 3.48
CA ASP A 27 -7.97 -3.27 3.78
C ASP A 27 -9.01 -3.01 4.90
N GLN A 28 -9.25 -1.73 5.23
CA GLN A 28 -10.23 -1.30 6.23
C GLN A 28 -11.67 -1.74 5.94
N TYR A 29 -11.95 -2.20 4.74
CA TYR A 29 -13.27 -2.71 4.33
C TYR A 29 -13.31 -4.23 4.21
N GLY A 30 -12.25 -4.93 4.62
CA GLY A 30 -12.13 -6.37 4.54
C GLY A 30 -11.87 -6.91 3.12
N GLN A 31 -11.51 -6.04 2.18
CA GLN A 31 -11.18 -6.44 0.81
C GLN A 31 -9.71 -6.83 0.72
N LYS A 32 -9.43 -7.94 0.02
CA LYS A 32 -8.04 -8.37 -0.17
C LYS A 32 -7.22 -7.32 -0.90
N VAL A 33 -6.08 -6.98 -0.34
CA VAL A 33 -5.13 -6.04 -0.96
C VAL A 33 -4.28 -6.81 -1.98
N ALA A 34 -4.44 -6.45 -3.25
CA ALA A 34 -3.69 -7.07 -4.33
C ALA A 34 -2.19 -6.71 -4.23
N ALA A 35 -1.32 -7.73 -4.35
CA ALA A 35 0.13 -7.54 -4.23
C ALA A 35 0.67 -6.54 -5.25
N GLU A 36 0.09 -6.49 -6.44
CA GLU A 36 0.48 -5.59 -7.52
C GLU A 36 0.31 -4.12 -7.16
N ARG A 37 -0.47 -3.81 -6.11
CA ARG A 37 -0.64 -2.43 -5.63
C ARG A 37 0.53 -1.95 -4.77
N LEU A 38 1.34 -2.86 -4.24
CA LEU A 38 2.47 -2.56 -3.37
C LEU A 38 3.80 -3.06 -3.95
N ASP A 39 3.81 -4.26 -4.53
CA ASP A 39 5.04 -4.83 -5.10
C ASP A 39 5.51 -4.03 -6.31
N LYS A 40 6.81 -3.74 -6.37
CA LYS A 40 7.48 -3.03 -7.46
C LYS A 40 6.91 -1.61 -7.75
N GLN A 41 6.33 -0.99 -6.72
CA GLN A 41 5.85 0.38 -6.77
C GLN A 41 6.56 1.22 -5.72
N TRP A 42 6.61 2.53 -5.93
CA TRP A 42 6.91 3.45 -4.86
C TRP A 42 5.73 3.55 -3.92
N LEU A 43 5.99 3.61 -2.62
CA LEU A 43 4.94 3.64 -1.60
C LEU A 43 5.13 4.83 -0.67
N VAL A 44 4.01 5.43 -0.30
CA VAL A 44 3.89 6.38 0.80
C VAL A 44 3.05 5.68 1.86
N ILE A 45 3.65 5.29 2.97
CA ILE A 45 2.96 4.60 4.06
C ILE A 45 2.91 5.51 5.27
N ASN A 46 1.70 5.92 5.66
CA ASN A 46 1.44 6.80 6.78
C ASN A 46 0.92 6.01 7.98
N TYR A 47 1.57 6.19 9.13
CA TYR A 47 1.12 5.65 10.41
C TYR A 47 0.33 6.70 11.17
N TRP A 48 -0.87 6.34 11.59
CA TRP A 48 -1.82 7.23 12.23
C TRP A 48 -2.55 6.54 13.39
N ALA A 49 -3.17 7.33 14.27
CA ALA A 49 -4.09 6.85 15.30
C ALA A 49 -5.28 7.80 15.45
N GLU A 50 -6.42 7.30 15.93
CA GLU A 50 -7.63 8.12 16.12
C GLU A 50 -7.42 9.23 17.16
N TRP A 51 -6.66 8.98 18.20
CA TRP A 51 -6.33 9.95 19.26
C TRP A 51 -5.27 10.99 18.86
N CYS A 52 -4.58 10.79 17.74
CA CYS A 52 -3.51 11.66 17.27
C CYS A 52 -4.06 12.89 16.57
N GLY A 53 -4.00 14.05 17.25
CA GLY A 53 -4.47 15.33 16.71
C GLY A 53 -3.81 15.72 15.38
N PRO A 54 -2.46 15.78 15.31
CA PRO A 54 -1.73 16.09 14.08
C PRO A 54 -2.03 15.13 12.92
N CYS A 55 -2.27 13.83 13.21
CA CYS A 55 -2.67 12.87 12.17
C CYS A 55 -3.97 13.28 11.47
N ARG A 56 -4.94 13.81 12.24
CA ARG A 56 -6.21 14.30 11.68
C ARG A 56 -6.01 15.50 10.76
N THR A 57 -5.04 16.36 11.07
CA THR A 57 -4.74 17.55 10.28
C THR A 57 -4.17 17.18 8.91
N GLU A 58 -3.32 16.15 8.83
CA GLU A 58 -2.65 15.77 7.58
C GLU A 58 -3.52 14.88 6.66
N ILE A 59 -4.56 14.20 7.17
CA ILE A 59 -5.38 13.27 6.36
C ILE A 59 -5.95 13.92 5.08
N PRO A 60 -6.51 15.15 5.07
CA PRO A 60 -6.93 15.80 3.83
C PRO A 60 -5.81 15.95 2.81
N GLU A 61 -4.59 16.24 3.25
CA GLU A 61 -3.41 16.35 2.40
C GLU A 61 -3.02 14.99 1.79
N LEU A 62 -3.04 13.93 2.61
CA LEU A 62 -2.77 12.59 2.13
C LEU A 62 -3.87 12.06 1.19
N ASN A 63 -5.13 12.43 1.41
CA ASN A 63 -6.21 12.15 0.47
C ASN A 63 -5.96 12.83 -0.88
N ALA A 64 -5.58 14.11 -0.87
CA ALA A 64 -5.23 14.86 -2.08
C ALA A 64 -4.00 14.27 -2.79
N LEU A 65 -3.00 13.87 -2.02
CA LEU A 65 -1.81 13.18 -2.54
C LEU A 65 -2.18 11.88 -3.25
N ALA A 66 -3.02 11.05 -2.62
CA ALA A 66 -3.46 9.78 -3.21
C ALA A 66 -4.18 9.98 -4.55
N GLU A 67 -5.04 11.01 -4.65
CA GLU A 67 -5.71 11.37 -5.91
C GLU A 67 -4.71 11.83 -6.99
N GLN A 68 -3.75 12.68 -6.63
CA GLN A 68 -2.75 13.20 -7.55
C GLN A 68 -1.82 12.10 -8.09
N LEU A 69 -1.55 11.06 -7.29
CA LEU A 69 -0.65 9.97 -7.65
C LEU A 69 -1.32 8.82 -8.40
N LYS A 70 -2.63 8.86 -8.62
CA LYS A 70 -3.33 7.84 -9.41
C LYS A 70 -2.69 7.65 -10.79
N GLY A 71 -2.36 6.42 -11.12
CA GLY A 71 -1.75 6.05 -12.39
C GLY A 71 -0.25 6.38 -12.52
N GLN A 72 0.42 6.82 -11.44
CA GLN A 72 1.84 7.20 -11.47
C GLN A 72 2.80 6.16 -10.91
N ASN A 73 2.36 4.92 -10.72
CA ASN A 73 3.15 3.85 -10.09
C ASN A 73 3.67 4.24 -8.68
N VAL A 74 2.84 4.95 -7.93
CA VAL A 74 3.04 5.30 -6.52
C VAL A 74 1.77 5.03 -5.77
N GLY A 75 1.83 4.21 -4.72
CA GLY A 75 0.71 3.92 -3.83
C GLY A 75 0.75 4.74 -2.55
N VAL A 76 -0.42 5.21 -2.07
CA VAL A 76 -0.56 5.83 -0.75
C VAL A 76 -1.38 4.89 0.13
N PHE A 77 -0.84 4.54 1.29
CA PHE A 77 -1.44 3.60 2.22
C PHE A 77 -1.37 4.13 3.65
N GLY A 78 -2.37 3.77 4.46
CA GLY A 78 -2.37 4.03 5.89
C GLY A 78 -2.17 2.75 6.70
N VAL A 79 -1.63 2.89 7.89
CA VAL A 79 -1.52 1.83 8.90
C VAL A 79 -1.96 2.42 10.23
N ASN A 80 -2.92 1.76 10.89
CA ASN A 80 -3.30 2.18 12.24
C ASN A 80 -2.25 1.73 13.25
N PHE A 81 -1.75 2.68 14.04
CA PHE A 81 -0.67 2.45 15.00
C PHE A 81 -1.08 1.53 16.15
N ASP A 82 -2.35 1.58 16.54
CA ASP A 82 -2.88 0.77 17.64
C ASP A 82 -3.26 -0.66 17.18
N ASN A 83 -3.07 -0.98 15.88
CA ASN A 83 -3.40 -2.27 15.27
C ASN A 83 -4.87 -2.69 15.45
N VAL A 84 -5.79 -1.74 15.49
CA VAL A 84 -7.23 -2.05 15.49
C VAL A 84 -7.63 -2.74 14.19
N GLN A 85 -8.63 -3.61 14.22
CA GLN A 85 -8.98 -4.51 13.12
C GLN A 85 -10.48 -4.46 12.80
N GLY A 86 -10.85 -4.98 11.63
CA GLY A 86 -12.25 -5.19 11.25
C GLY A 86 -13.11 -3.93 11.31
N GLU A 87 -14.28 -4.03 11.94
CA GLU A 87 -15.23 -2.92 12.05
C GLU A 87 -14.67 -1.72 12.83
N GLU A 88 -13.79 -1.94 13.80
CA GLU A 88 -13.13 -0.86 14.54
C GLU A 88 -12.19 -0.06 13.63
N LEU A 89 -11.37 -0.75 12.82
CA LEU A 89 -10.50 -0.10 11.85
C LEU A 89 -11.31 0.69 10.82
N LYS A 90 -12.39 0.10 10.33
CA LYS A 90 -13.30 0.76 9.40
C LYS A 90 -13.90 2.03 10.02
N ALA A 91 -14.45 1.92 11.23
CA ALA A 91 -15.08 3.05 11.93
C ALA A 91 -14.07 4.19 12.19
N ALA A 92 -12.86 3.86 12.63
CA ALA A 92 -11.80 4.84 12.85
C ALA A 92 -11.37 5.54 11.54
N SER A 93 -11.22 4.78 10.46
CA SER A 93 -10.87 5.32 9.14
C SER A 93 -11.97 6.25 8.60
N ASP A 94 -13.22 5.83 8.68
CA ASP A 94 -14.38 6.61 8.22
C ASP A 94 -14.52 7.90 9.05
N LYS A 95 -14.37 7.83 10.37
CA LYS A 95 -14.43 8.97 11.28
C LYS A 95 -13.39 10.05 10.98
N LEU A 96 -12.19 9.63 10.57
CA LEU A 96 -11.13 10.55 10.18
C LEU A 96 -11.22 11.00 8.71
N GLY A 97 -12.15 10.47 7.94
CA GLY A 97 -12.35 10.80 6.53
C GLY A 97 -11.20 10.32 5.63
N ILE A 98 -10.55 9.19 5.97
CA ILE A 98 -9.49 8.61 5.17
C ILE A 98 -10.11 8.02 3.89
N LYS A 99 -9.59 8.44 2.72
CA LYS A 99 -10.06 8.00 1.39
C LYS A 99 -9.08 7.08 0.67
N PHE A 100 -7.84 7.01 1.14
CA PHE A 100 -6.85 6.06 0.65
C PHE A 100 -6.97 4.72 1.38
N THR A 101 -6.32 3.68 0.86
CA THR A 101 -6.35 2.34 1.44
C THR A 101 -5.62 2.30 2.77
N VAL A 102 -6.28 1.77 3.81
CA VAL A 102 -5.66 1.46 5.10
C VAL A 102 -5.44 -0.04 5.16
N LEU A 103 -4.20 -0.45 5.37
CA LEU A 103 -3.83 -1.85 5.53
C LEU A 103 -4.21 -2.32 6.94
N ALA A 104 -5.00 -3.40 7.03
CA ALA A 104 -5.33 -4.01 8.32
C ALA A 104 -4.12 -4.73 8.93
N GLN A 105 -3.21 -5.21 8.09
CA GLN A 105 -1.94 -5.82 8.52
C GLN A 105 -0.80 -4.82 8.34
N ASN A 106 0.01 -4.67 9.41
CA ASN A 106 1.18 -3.81 9.36
C ASN A 106 2.25 -4.45 8.44
N PRO A 107 2.67 -3.75 7.36
CA PRO A 107 3.66 -4.27 6.42
C PRO A 107 5.11 -4.08 6.87
N ASP A 108 5.35 -3.69 8.13
CA ASP A 108 6.68 -3.39 8.65
C ASP A 108 7.68 -4.53 8.47
N GLY A 109 7.25 -5.79 8.67
CA GLY A 109 8.10 -6.97 8.46
C GLY A 109 8.43 -7.24 6.99
N ILE A 110 7.60 -6.75 6.04
CA ILE A 110 7.85 -6.92 4.60
C ILE A 110 8.86 -5.89 4.09
N PHE A 111 8.70 -4.63 4.54
CA PHE A 111 9.53 -3.52 4.07
C PHE A 111 10.62 -3.10 5.05
N GLU A 112 10.81 -3.84 6.14
CA GLU A 112 11.78 -3.51 7.19
C GLU A 112 11.60 -2.07 7.71
N ILE A 113 10.32 -1.65 7.89
CA ILE A 113 9.99 -0.30 8.35
C ILE A 113 10.42 -0.15 9.81
N PRO A 114 11.29 0.81 10.14
CA PRO A 114 11.69 1.03 11.52
C PRO A 114 10.50 1.53 12.35
N ARG A 115 10.37 1.00 13.57
CA ARG A 115 9.33 1.45 14.49
C ARG A 115 9.56 2.92 14.86
N SER A 116 8.51 3.74 14.76
CA SER A 116 8.50 5.10 15.28
C SER A 116 7.83 5.14 16.65
N GLU A 117 8.34 5.99 17.54
CA GLU A 117 7.73 6.25 18.86
C GLU A 117 6.84 7.50 18.85
N ALA A 118 6.76 8.19 17.71
CA ALA A 118 5.97 9.40 17.55
C ALA A 118 5.07 9.35 16.31
N LEU A 119 3.90 9.99 16.40
CA LEU A 119 2.93 10.14 15.33
C LEU A 119 2.65 11.62 15.03
N PRO A 120 2.28 11.92 13.80
CA PRO A 120 2.27 11.04 12.63
C PRO A 120 3.69 10.77 12.10
N VAL A 121 3.84 9.66 11.40
CA VAL A 121 5.06 9.36 10.65
C VAL A 121 4.69 8.78 9.29
N THR A 122 5.39 9.25 8.26
CA THR A 122 5.20 8.78 6.88
C THR A 122 6.51 8.25 6.33
N TYR A 123 6.48 7.05 5.79
CA TYR A 123 7.63 6.43 5.14
C TYR A 123 7.47 6.46 3.62
N ILE A 124 8.55 6.80 2.93
CA ILE A 124 8.66 6.64 1.49
C ILE A 124 9.51 5.41 1.21
N ILE A 125 8.95 4.47 0.45
CA ILE A 125 9.57 3.19 0.10
C ILE A 125 9.71 3.14 -1.40
N ASP A 126 10.87 2.69 -1.90
CA ASP A 126 11.11 2.59 -3.34
C ASP A 126 10.52 1.31 -3.96
N ASP A 127 10.59 1.21 -5.28
CA ASP A 127 10.08 0.08 -6.07
C ASP A 127 10.83 -1.24 -5.86
N LYS A 128 11.88 -1.21 -5.02
CA LYS A 128 12.60 -2.41 -4.55
C LYS A 128 12.23 -2.79 -3.13
N GLY A 129 11.24 -2.09 -2.53
CA GLY A 129 10.78 -2.32 -1.17
C GLY A 129 11.68 -1.75 -0.08
N LYS A 130 12.62 -0.85 -0.43
CA LYS A 130 13.55 -0.26 0.53
C LYS A 130 13.01 1.08 1.05
N VAL A 131 13.03 1.26 2.38
CA VAL A 131 12.73 2.56 3.00
C VAL A 131 13.79 3.59 2.59
N ARG A 132 13.35 4.69 2.00
CA ARG A 132 14.20 5.77 1.49
C ARG A 132 14.13 7.03 2.34
N GLU A 133 13.01 7.26 2.99
CA GLU A 133 12.80 8.45 3.81
C GLU A 133 11.82 8.15 4.95
N GLN A 134 12.04 8.79 6.10
CA GLN A 134 11.14 8.83 7.24
C GLN A 134 10.77 10.28 7.52
N LEU A 135 9.51 10.63 7.30
CA LEU A 135 8.99 11.97 7.48
C LEU A 135 8.22 12.04 8.80
N MET A 136 8.80 12.72 9.78
CA MET A 136 8.18 12.88 11.10
C MET A 136 7.26 14.09 11.12
N GLY A 137 6.11 13.97 11.82
CA GLY A 137 5.13 15.04 11.95
C GLY A 137 4.22 15.19 10.72
N GLU A 138 3.38 16.22 10.76
CA GLU A 138 2.39 16.50 9.70
C GLU A 138 3.05 16.71 8.35
N GLN A 139 2.48 16.10 7.32
CA GLN A 139 2.93 16.23 5.94
C GLN A 139 1.87 16.96 5.09
N THR A 140 2.34 17.67 4.08
CA THR A 140 1.49 18.20 3.01
C THR A 140 1.65 17.40 1.74
N ALA A 141 0.63 17.41 0.88
CA ALA A 141 0.69 16.75 -0.43
C ALA A 141 1.89 17.26 -1.24
N GLU A 142 2.10 18.58 -1.29
CA GLU A 142 3.22 19.22 -2.01
C GLU A 142 4.58 18.76 -1.45
N GLY A 143 4.73 18.72 -0.11
CA GLY A 143 5.97 18.30 0.55
C GLY A 143 6.35 16.87 0.21
N VAL A 144 5.38 15.94 0.28
CA VAL A 144 5.63 14.53 -0.08
C VAL A 144 5.92 14.36 -1.58
N LEU A 145 5.21 15.09 -2.46
CA LEU A 145 5.48 15.07 -3.90
C LEU A 145 6.89 15.56 -4.23
N ALA A 146 7.34 16.63 -3.57
CA ALA A 146 8.70 17.15 -3.74
C ALA A 146 9.76 16.11 -3.31
N LYS A 147 9.53 15.42 -2.18
CA LYS A 147 10.40 14.34 -1.73
C LYS A 147 10.43 13.16 -2.70
N LEU A 148 9.26 12.69 -3.14
CA LEU A 148 9.16 11.62 -4.14
C LEU A 148 9.93 11.97 -5.42
N LYS A 149 9.76 13.19 -5.93
CA LYS A 149 10.46 13.67 -7.12
C LYS A 149 11.98 13.67 -6.91
N ALA A 150 12.46 14.16 -5.78
CA ALA A 150 13.89 14.19 -5.47
C ALA A 150 14.50 12.79 -5.34
N LEU A 151 13.74 11.81 -4.78
CA LEU A 151 14.21 10.43 -4.59
C LEU A 151 14.17 9.59 -5.88
N LYS A 152 13.25 9.91 -6.79
CA LYS A 152 13.10 9.18 -8.06
C LYS A 152 14.07 9.66 -9.15
N GLY A 153 14.61 10.87 -9.02
CA GLY A 153 15.58 11.48 -9.95
C GLY A 153 14.90 12.23 -11.07
#